data_4b5ede84fdef1254b7af2374052ddd2a
#
_entry.id   4b5ede84fdef1254b7af2374052ddd2a
#
_cell.length_a   1.000
_cell.length_b   1.000
_cell.length_c   1.000
_cell.angle_alpha   90.00
_cell.angle_beta   90.00
_cell.angle_gamma   90.00
#
_symmetry.space_group_name_H-M   'P 1'
#
loop_
_entity.id
_entity.type
_entity.pdbx_description
1 polymer ?
#
loop_
_entity_poly.entity_id
_entity_poly.type
_entity_poly.pdbx_seq_one_letter_code
_entity_poly.pdbx_strand_id
1 'polypeptide(L)'
;MSEQPERDQPAYPIGSVDKALRLLMLVAERPGGVRIGEAAAALGVAASTAHRLLQMLALHGFARQDPATKVYHPGDAIDRLTNPIERVRQLALPLLRELVEECGETVHLAALEDGAAARTLFSVESPHLLRVGDRSGHTQPAHLSAMGRVLLSDSDPAEVAKAVRAAGSEADVAAIEQHFAAIAESGYMQQHGEVESGVSALAVPVRGASGAVEYAIGVTYPTGRIPADAVPELAESMKRAAAQLENELRR
;
A
#
# COMPACT_ATOMS: atom_id res chain seq x y z
N MET A 1 -4.79 11.96 33.36
CA MET A 1 -6.25 11.86 33.13
C MET A 1 -6.52 12.75 31.94
N SER A 2 -6.56 12.17 30.74
CA SER A 2 -6.87 12.90 29.50
C SER A 2 -8.38 12.80 29.28
N GLU A 3 -9.06 13.94 29.43
CA GLU A 3 -10.47 14.08 29.08
C GLU A 3 -10.62 13.76 27.58
N GLN A 4 -11.34 12.68 27.26
CA GLN A 4 -11.83 12.46 25.92
C GLN A 4 -12.88 13.53 25.60
N PRO A 5 -12.82 14.21 24.43
CA PRO A 5 -13.85 15.16 24.05
C PRO A 5 -15.20 14.43 24.00
N GLU A 6 -16.21 15.00 24.68
CA GLU A 6 -17.61 14.57 24.56
C GLU A 6 -17.99 14.58 23.07
N ARG A 7 -18.16 13.38 22.49
CA ARG A 7 -18.65 13.26 21.12
C ARG A 7 -20.14 13.58 21.15
N ASP A 8 -20.54 14.63 20.43
CA ASP A 8 -21.93 14.96 20.18
C ASP A 8 -22.69 13.72 19.69
N GLN A 9 -23.68 13.26 20.47
CA GLN A 9 -24.49 12.13 20.06
C GLN A 9 -25.41 12.57 18.91
N PRO A 10 -25.53 11.77 17.83
CA PRO A 10 -26.49 12.09 16.78
C PRO A 10 -27.89 12.13 17.32
N ALA A 11 -28.72 13.05 16.83
CA ALA A 11 -30.10 13.29 17.29
C ALA A 11 -31.00 12.03 17.25
N TYR A 12 -30.63 11.03 16.39
CA TYR A 12 -31.35 9.77 16.26
C TYR A 12 -30.33 8.60 16.18
N PRO A 13 -29.82 8.07 17.31
CA PRO A 13 -28.89 6.95 17.30
C PRO A 13 -29.57 5.64 16.91
N ILE A 14 -28.98 4.93 15.95
CA ILE A 14 -29.43 3.57 15.59
C ILE A 14 -28.78 2.59 16.57
N GLY A 15 -29.51 2.18 17.60
CA GLY A 15 -28.95 1.42 18.71
C GLY A 15 -28.32 0.07 18.35
N SER A 16 -28.71 -0.56 17.25
CA SER A 16 -28.04 -1.80 16.75
C SER A 16 -26.68 -1.50 16.12
N VAL A 17 -26.56 -0.39 15.41
CA VAL A 17 -25.30 0.05 14.80
C VAL A 17 -24.32 0.50 15.90
N ASP A 18 -24.76 1.29 16.87
CA ASP A 18 -23.94 1.70 18.01
C ASP A 18 -23.35 0.48 18.74
N LYS A 19 -24.19 -0.49 19.06
CA LYS A 19 -23.74 -1.72 19.74
C LYS A 19 -22.75 -2.53 18.89
N ALA A 20 -22.97 -2.61 17.58
CA ALA A 20 -22.06 -3.33 16.69
C ALA A 20 -20.69 -2.63 16.61
N LEU A 21 -20.65 -1.30 16.49
CA LEU A 21 -19.41 -0.53 16.46
C LEU A 21 -18.66 -0.59 17.80
N ARG A 22 -19.36 -0.47 18.94
CA ARG A 22 -18.75 -0.64 20.27
C ARG A 22 -18.17 -2.03 20.47
N LEU A 23 -18.86 -3.07 19.97
CA LEU A 23 -18.35 -4.43 20.03
C LEU A 23 -17.13 -4.64 19.13
N LEU A 24 -17.12 -4.07 17.93
CA LEU A 24 -15.98 -4.08 17.03
C LEU A 24 -14.74 -3.46 17.70
N MET A 25 -14.89 -2.28 18.32
CA MET A 25 -13.80 -1.63 19.06
C MET A 25 -13.32 -2.51 20.20
N LEU A 26 -14.23 -3.09 20.99
CA LEU A 26 -13.89 -3.99 22.10
C LEU A 26 -13.06 -5.21 21.63
N VAL A 27 -13.42 -5.80 20.49
CA VAL A 27 -12.69 -6.95 19.90
C VAL A 27 -11.33 -6.49 19.39
N ALA A 28 -11.24 -5.35 18.68
CA ALA A 28 -10.00 -4.81 18.16
C ALA A 28 -8.97 -4.47 19.25
N GLU A 29 -9.42 -3.91 20.38
CA GLU A 29 -8.58 -3.51 21.51
C GLU A 29 -8.11 -4.68 22.39
N ARG A 30 -8.61 -5.90 22.15
CA ARG A 30 -8.29 -7.09 22.96
C ARG A 30 -7.67 -8.23 22.14
N PRO A 31 -6.37 -8.20 21.87
CA PRO A 31 -5.67 -9.29 21.13
C PRO A 31 -5.86 -10.67 21.78
N GLY A 32 -6.01 -10.72 23.12
CA GLY A 32 -6.33 -11.96 23.86
C GLY A 32 -7.73 -12.50 23.64
N GLY A 33 -8.57 -11.75 22.93
CA GLY A 33 -9.93 -12.11 22.56
C GLY A 33 -10.98 -11.71 23.59
N VAL A 34 -12.24 -11.91 23.22
CA VAL A 34 -13.44 -11.53 23.99
C VAL A 34 -14.39 -12.74 24.08
N ARG A 35 -14.89 -13.02 25.28
CA ARG A 35 -15.94 -14.03 25.50
C ARG A 35 -17.33 -13.39 25.38
N ILE A 36 -18.34 -14.20 25.04
CA ILE A 36 -19.74 -13.72 24.89
C ILE A 36 -20.22 -13.00 26.16
N GLY A 37 -19.89 -13.53 27.36
CA GLY A 37 -20.28 -12.90 28.63
C GLY A 37 -19.64 -11.53 28.84
N GLU A 38 -18.39 -11.36 28.46
CA GLU A 38 -17.66 -10.07 28.54
C GLU A 38 -18.24 -9.05 27.55
N ALA A 39 -18.55 -9.50 26.33
CA ALA A 39 -19.22 -8.67 25.32
C ALA A 39 -20.61 -8.22 25.79
N ALA A 40 -21.38 -9.14 26.38
CA ALA A 40 -22.72 -8.85 26.93
C ALA A 40 -22.65 -7.80 28.05
N ALA A 41 -21.72 -7.97 28.98
CA ALA A 41 -21.49 -7.04 30.09
C ALA A 41 -21.05 -5.65 29.60
N ALA A 42 -20.09 -5.59 28.66
CA ALA A 42 -19.57 -4.34 28.11
C ALA A 42 -20.62 -3.53 27.32
N LEU A 43 -21.56 -4.22 26.67
CA LEU A 43 -22.62 -3.58 25.89
C LEU A 43 -23.91 -3.36 26.71
N GLY A 44 -24.04 -3.92 27.90
CA GLY A 44 -25.28 -3.89 28.69
C GLY A 44 -26.44 -4.62 28.00
N VAL A 45 -26.18 -5.78 27.37
CA VAL A 45 -27.19 -6.54 26.63
C VAL A 45 -27.24 -8.01 27.09
N ALA A 46 -28.31 -8.73 26.73
CA ALA A 46 -28.36 -10.17 26.93
C ALA A 46 -27.28 -10.93 26.16
N ALA A 47 -26.79 -12.05 26.70
CA ALA A 47 -25.76 -12.88 26.05
C ALA A 47 -26.15 -13.33 24.63
N SER A 48 -27.46 -13.61 24.39
CA SER A 48 -27.98 -13.97 23.07
C SER A 48 -27.81 -12.82 22.05
N THR A 49 -27.99 -11.57 22.47
CA THR A 49 -27.79 -10.38 21.63
C THR A 49 -26.32 -10.18 21.33
N ALA A 50 -25.44 -10.28 22.34
CA ALA A 50 -23.99 -10.20 22.16
C ALA A 50 -23.49 -11.30 21.21
N HIS A 51 -23.98 -12.52 21.36
CA HIS A 51 -23.63 -13.62 20.47
C HIS A 51 -24.01 -13.35 19.02
N ARG A 52 -25.23 -12.86 18.75
CA ARG A 52 -25.67 -12.51 17.40
C ARG A 52 -24.79 -11.40 16.78
N LEU A 53 -24.43 -10.38 17.56
CA LEU A 53 -23.52 -9.32 17.10
C LEU A 53 -22.13 -9.86 16.80
N LEU A 54 -21.55 -10.72 17.65
CA LEU A 54 -20.26 -11.37 17.41
C LEU A 54 -20.29 -12.26 16.16
N GLN A 55 -21.40 -12.99 15.91
CA GLN A 55 -21.58 -13.77 14.69
C GLN A 55 -21.63 -12.86 13.44
N MET A 56 -22.28 -11.70 13.52
CA MET A 56 -22.27 -10.72 12.40
C MET A 56 -20.88 -10.16 12.16
N LEU A 57 -20.11 -9.82 13.21
CA LEU A 57 -18.72 -9.43 13.05
C LEU A 57 -17.87 -10.55 12.43
N ALA A 58 -18.11 -11.81 12.84
CA ALA A 58 -17.40 -12.95 12.28
C ALA A 58 -17.77 -13.20 10.80
N LEU A 59 -19.06 -13.07 10.45
CA LEU A 59 -19.54 -13.19 9.07
C LEU A 59 -18.83 -12.20 8.12
N HIS A 60 -18.58 -10.97 8.61
CA HIS A 60 -17.90 -9.92 7.84
C HIS A 60 -16.37 -9.90 8.05
N GLY A 61 -15.81 -10.94 8.73
CA GLY A 61 -14.37 -11.05 8.93
C GLY A 61 -13.77 -10.11 9.97
N PHE A 62 -14.55 -9.33 10.71
CA PHE A 62 -14.09 -8.44 11.78
C PHE A 62 -13.77 -9.18 13.08
N ALA A 63 -14.29 -10.40 13.25
CA ALA A 63 -13.94 -11.28 14.36
C ALA A 63 -13.69 -12.70 13.85
N ARG A 64 -12.91 -13.47 14.60
CA ARG A 64 -12.67 -14.89 14.36
C ARG A 64 -12.90 -15.65 15.66
N GLN A 65 -13.81 -16.64 15.65
CA GLN A 65 -14.03 -17.47 16.82
C GLN A 65 -13.05 -18.64 16.83
N ASP A 66 -12.31 -18.80 17.92
CA ASP A 66 -11.55 -20.01 18.19
C ASP A 66 -12.51 -21.18 18.47
N PRO A 67 -12.49 -22.27 17.68
CA PRO A 67 -13.42 -23.36 17.82
C PRO A 67 -13.26 -24.14 19.13
N ALA A 68 -12.07 -24.17 19.73
CA ALA A 68 -11.77 -24.88 20.96
C ALA A 68 -12.17 -24.09 22.21
N THR A 69 -11.76 -22.80 22.29
CA THR A 69 -11.97 -21.95 23.46
C THR A 69 -13.26 -21.15 23.43
N LYS A 70 -13.91 -21.06 22.24
CA LYS A 70 -15.08 -20.22 21.95
C LYS A 70 -14.85 -18.73 22.18
N VAL A 71 -13.58 -18.30 22.27
CA VAL A 71 -13.16 -16.89 22.36
C VAL A 71 -13.19 -16.26 20.97
N TYR A 72 -13.65 -15.00 20.88
CA TYR A 72 -13.63 -14.22 19.67
C TYR A 72 -12.40 -13.31 19.67
N HIS A 73 -11.54 -13.48 18.69
CA HIS A 73 -10.33 -12.68 18.44
C HIS A 73 -10.56 -11.69 17.30
N PRO A 74 -9.73 -10.63 17.17
CA PRO A 74 -9.72 -9.78 15.98
C PRO A 74 -9.65 -10.64 14.71
N GLY A 75 -10.41 -10.26 13.71
CA GLY A 75 -10.43 -10.92 12.40
C GLY A 75 -9.69 -10.09 11.34
N ASP A 76 -9.33 -10.74 10.23
CA ASP A 76 -8.48 -10.17 9.17
C ASP A 76 -9.06 -8.89 8.53
N ALA A 77 -10.37 -8.65 8.65
CA ALA A 77 -10.98 -7.41 8.17
C ALA A 77 -10.52 -6.18 8.97
N ILE A 78 -10.17 -6.35 10.26
CA ILE A 78 -9.59 -5.28 11.07
C ILE A 78 -8.22 -4.91 10.52
N ASP A 79 -7.36 -5.90 10.29
CA ASP A 79 -6.02 -5.69 9.75
C ASP A 79 -6.07 -5.02 8.37
N ARG A 80 -7.01 -5.42 7.51
CA ARG A 80 -7.23 -4.77 6.21
C ARG A 80 -7.62 -3.30 6.30
N LEU A 81 -8.37 -2.92 7.35
CA LEU A 81 -8.78 -1.53 7.57
C LEU A 81 -7.71 -0.70 8.27
N THR A 82 -6.96 -1.31 9.18
CA THR A 82 -5.97 -0.60 10.01
C THR A 82 -4.58 -0.58 9.38
N ASN A 83 -4.30 -1.52 8.49
CA ASN A 83 -3.00 -1.61 7.82
C ASN A 83 -3.17 -1.95 6.32
N PRO A 84 -3.63 -1.00 5.51
CA PRO A 84 -3.78 -1.20 4.07
C PRO A 84 -2.45 -1.56 3.39
N ILE A 85 -1.32 -1.10 3.92
CA ILE A 85 0.02 -1.41 3.42
C ILE A 85 0.32 -2.91 3.57
N GLU A 86 -0.06 -3.54 4.70
CA GLU A 86 0.19 -4.97 4.91
C GLU A 86 -0.63 -5.84 3.95
N ARG A 87 -1.88 -5.46 3.63
CA ARG A 87 -2.66 -6.13 2.59
C ARG A 87 -1.95 -6.06 1.24
N VAL A 88 -1.54 -4.86 0.84
CA VAL A 88 -0.81 -4.68 -0.43
C VAL A 88 0.47 -5.48 -0.44
N ARG A 89 1.21 -5.51 0.69
CA ARG A 89 2.42 -6.30 0.84
C ARG A 89 2.17 -7.79 0.63
N GLN A 90 1.14 -8.36 1.24
CA GLN A 90 0.80 -9.78 1.08
C GLN A 90 0.48 -10.14 -0.38
N LEU A 91 -0.21 -9.26 -1.11
CA LEU A 91 -0.56 -9.46 -2.50
C LEU A 91 0.64 -9.27 -3.44
N ALA A 92 1.46 -8.25 -3.21
CA ALA A 92 2.56 -7.91 -4.09
C ALA A 92 3.81 -8.77 -3.88
N LEU A 93 4.09 -9.22 -2.65
CA LEU A 93 5.35 -9.90 -2.32
C LEU A 93 5.63 -11.15 -3.18
N PRO A 94 4.67 -12.03 -3.50
CA PRO A 94 4.91 -13.14 -4.42
C PRO A 94 5.33 -12.65 -5.81
N LEU A 95 4.64 -11.65 -6.37
CA LEU A 95 4.90 -11.10 -7.69
C LEU A 95 6.28 -10.43 -7.78
N LEU A 96 6.67 -9.69 -6.74
CA LEU A 96 7.99 -9.08 -6.70
C LEU A 96 9.11 -10.14 -6.60
N ARG A 97 8.89 -11.26 -5.91
CA ARG A 97 9.85 -12.38 -5.87
C ARG A 97 10.03 -13.02 -7.23
N GLU A 98 8.94 -13.26 -7.96
CA GLU A 98 9.00 -13.78 -9.32
C GLU A 98 9.79 -12.83 -10.24
N LEU A 99 9.57 -11.52 -10.15
CA LEU A 99 10.37 -10.54 -10.90
C LEU A 99 11.85 -10.57 -10.53
N VAL A 100 12.20 -10.72 -9.24
CA VAL A 100 13.61 -10.88 -8.83
C VAL A 100 14.22 -12.16 -9.40
N GLU A 101 13.48 -13.26 -9.44
CA GLU A 101 13.94 -14.52 -10.04
C GLU A 101 14.16 -14.38 -11.56
N GLU A 102 13.32 -13.60 -12.26
CA GLU A 102 13.44 -13.35 -13.69
C GLU A 102 14.61 -12.41 -14.03
N CYS A 103 14.73 -11.26 -13.34
CA CYS A 103 15.71 -10.23 -13.71
C CYS A 103 17.01 -10.26 -12.90
N GLY A 104 17.03 -10.94 -11.75
CA GLY A 104 18.19 -11.00 -10.85
C GLY A 104 18.44 -9.70 -10.07
N GLU A 105 17.60 -8.68 -10.19
CA GLU A 105 17.81 -7.37 -9.59
C GLU A 105 16.82 -7.05 -8.47
N THR A 106 17.12 -6.02 -7.66
CA THR A 106 16.25 -5.61 -6.55
C THR A 106 14.97 -4.97 -7.05
N VAL A 107 13.83 -5.49 -6.58
CA VAL A 107 12.50 -5.02 -6.94
C VAL A 107 11.83 -4.37 -5.73
N HIS A 108 11.16 -3.25 -5.97
CA HIS A 108 10.50 -2.43 -4.96
C HIS A 108 9.03 -2.22 -5.28
N LEU A 109 8.21 -2.04 -4.24
CA LEU A 109 6.90 -1.42 -4.34
C LEU A 109 6.93 -0.07 -3.63
N ALA A 110 6.43 0.98 -4.28
CA ALA A 110 6.35 2.31 -3.72
C ALA A 110 4.94 2.89 -3.83
N ALA A 111 4.63 3.85 -2.96
CA ALA A 111 3.42 4.68 -3.00
C ALA A 111 3.77 6.15 -2.79
N LEU A 112 2.83 7.02 -3.14
CA LEU A 112 2.96 8.45 -2.85
C LEU A 112 2.65 8.72 -1.38
N GLU A 113 3.52 9.48 -0.72
CA GLU A 113 3.34 9.96 0.65
C GLU A 113 3.14 11.49 0.60
N ASP A 114 2.05 11.98 1.22
CA ASP A 114 1.67 13.40 1.27
C ASP A 114 1.64 14.11 -0.11
N GLY A 115 1.42 13.36 -1.19
CA GLY A 115 1.34 13.87 -2.56
C GLY A 115 2.66 14.39 -3.16
N ALA A 116 3.78 14.28 -2.46
CA ALA A 116 5.05 14.90 -2.87
C ALA A 116 6.25 13.96 -2.84
N ALA A 117 6.21 12.92 -2.03
CA ALA A 117 7.31 11.99 -1.83
C ALA A 117 6.94 10.57 -2.26
N ALA A 118 7.88 9.87 -2.86
CA ALA A 118 7.77 8.44 -3.12
C ALA A 118 8.36 7.68 -1.94
N ARG A 119 7.51 6.89 -1.28
CA ARG A 119 7.94 6.00 -0.20
C ARG A 119 8.01 4.57 -0.70
N THR A 120 9.16 3.95 -0.55
CA THR A 120 9.29 2.50 -0.77
C THR A 120 8.61 1.76 0.38
N LEU A 121 7.53 1.05 0.08
CA LEU A 121 6.77 0.29 1.06
C LEU A 121 7.53 -0.95 1.51
N PHE A 122 8.10 -1.69 0.54
CA PHE A 122 8.98 -2.82 0.78
C PHE A 122 9.79 -3.16 -0.48
N SER A 123 10.85 -3.96 -0.29
CA SER A 123 11.76 -4.41 -1.32
C SER A 123 11.95 -5.92 -1.26
N VAL A 124 12.27 -6.51 -2.40
CA VAL A 124 12.84 -7.86 -2.50
C VAL A 124 14.22 -7.72 -3.12
N GLU A 125 15.25 -8.05 -2.35
CA GLU A 125 16.64 -7.84 -2.76
C GLU A 125 17.09 -8.83 -3.83
N SER A 126 17.96 -8.33 -4.72
CA SER A 126 18.74 -9.13 -5.66
C SER A 126 19.61 -10.18 -4.93
N PRO A 127 19.78 -11.38 -5.47
CA PRO A 127 20.71 -12.38 -4.94
C PRO A 127 22.19 -12.05 -5.20
N HIS A 128 22.48 -11.04 -6.01
CA HIS A 128 23.86 -10.67 -6.34
C HIS A 128 24.60 -9.99 -5.18
N LEU A 129 25.92 -10.18 -5.09
CA LEU A 129 26.76 -9.48 -4.11
C LEU A 129 26.76 -7.96 -4.34
N LEU A 130 26.97 -7.55 -5.60
CA LEU A 130 26.80 -6.15 -5.98
C LEU A 130 25.33 -5.92 -6.37
N ARG A 131 24.59 -5.24 -5.53
CA ARG A 131 23.18 -4.95 -5.72
C ARG A 131 22.77 -3.61 -5.11
N VAL A 132 21.65 -3.11 -5.52
CA VAL A 132 20.95 -2.09 -4.73
C VAL A 132 20.28 -2.81 -3.55
N GLY A 133 20.56 -2.35 -2.32
CA GLY A 133 20.05 -2.96 -1.10
C GLY A 133 18.57 -2.65 -0.83
N ASP A 134 18.05 -3.19 0.29
CA ASP A 134 16.70 -2.92 0.75
C ASP A 134 16.49 -1.42 1.01
N ARG A 135 15.43 -0.88 0.45
CA ARG A 135 15.00 0.52 0.61
C ARG A 135 13.65 0.63 1.33
N SER A 136 13.19 -0.42 1.98
CA SER A 136 11.91 -0.42 2.71
C SER A 136 11.84 0.72 3.73
N GLY A 137 10.76 1.49 3.69
CA GLY A 137 10.57 2.67 4.52
C GLY A 137 11.30 3.94 4.04
N HIS A 138 12.12 3.85 2.99
CA HIS A 138 12.85 5.00 2.46
C HIS A 138 11.89 5.93 1.72
N THR A 139 12.04 7.23 1.95
CA THR A 139 11.24 8.28 1.32
C THR A 139 12.17 9.23 0.57
N GLN A 140 11.78 9.62 -0.64
CA GLN A 140 12.51 10.57 -1.46
C GLN A 140 11.55 11.46 -2.26
N PRO A 141 11.95 12.66 -2.70
CA PRO A 141 11.11 13.49 -3.56
C PRO A 141 10.67 12.73 -4.82
N ALA A 142 9.35 12.67 -5.07
CA ALA A 142 8.81 11.82 -6.12
C ALA A 142 9.33 12.20 -7.53
N HIS A 143 9.51 13.49 -7.82
CA HIS A 143 9.99 13.96 -9.12
C HIS A 143 11.42 13.51 -9.47
N LEU A 144 12.22 13.02 -8.50
CA LEU A 144 13.61 12.63 -8.72
C LEU A 144 13.79 11.18 -9.16
N SER A 145 12.83 10.30 -8.90
CA SER A 145 12.99 8.86 -9.15
C SER A 145 12.03 8.31 -10.20
N ALA A 146 12.40 7.21 -10.86
CA ALA A 146 11.53 6.55 -11.82
C ALA A 146 10.18 6.15 -11.20
N MET A 147 10.18 5.53 -10.02
CA MET A 147 8.94 5.17 -9.31
C MET A 147 8.12 6.41 -8.94
N GLY A 148 8.78 7.46 -8.46
CA GLY A 148 8.09 8.70 -8.10
C GLY A 148 7.46 9.41 -9.29
N ARG A 149 8.13 9.45 -10.44
CA ARG A 149 7.57 10.01 -11.68
C ARG A 149 6.37 9.20 -12.17
N VAL A 150 6.42 7.88 -12.05
CA VAL A 150 5.26 7.01 -12.32
C VAL A 150 4.10 7.31 -11.39
N LEU A 151 4.35 7.48 -10.08
CA LEU A 151 3.33 7.81 -9.09
C LEU A 151 2.69 9.19 -9.32
N LEU A 152 3.45 10.14 -9.88
CA LEU A 152 2.96 11.48 -10.20
C LEU A 152 2.29 11.57 -11.58
N SER A 153 2.36 10.54 -12.43
CA SER A 153 1.98 10.63 -13.84
C SER A 153 0.50 10.92 -14.09
N ASP A 154 -0.38 10.59 -13.14
CA ASP A 154 -1.81 10.93 -13.19
C ASP A 154 -2.16 12.21 -12.38
N SER A 155 -1.16 12.89 -11.80
CA SER A 155 -1.38 14.08 -10.97
C SER A 155 -1.60 15.33 -11.84
N ASP A 156 -2.39 16.28 -11.31
CA ASP A 156 -2.56 17.59 -11.93
C ASP A 156 -1.20 18.35 -11.94
N PRO A 157 -0.86 19.06 -13.03
CA PRO A 157 0.37 19.86 -13.11
C PRO A 157 0.61 20.81 -11.92
N ALA A 158 -0.46 21.38 -11.36
CA ALA A 158 -0.34 22.24 -10.19
C ALA A 158 0.09 21.46 -8.92
N GLU A 159 -0.36 20.23 -8.75
CA GLU A 159 0.08 19.37 -7.65
C GLU A 159 1.54 18.92 -7.85
N VAL A 160 1.95 18.61 -9.08
CA VAL A 160 3.36 18.31 -9.39
C VAL A 160 4.25 19.48 -9.06
N ALA A 161 3.87 20.70 -9.48
CA ALA A 161 4.61 21.91 -9.18
C ALA A 161 4.69 22.21 -7.67
N LYS A 162 3.64 21.88 -6.92
CA LYS A 162 3.61 21.98 -5.47
C LYS A 162 4.56 20.95 -4.82
N ALA A 163 4.58 19.71 -5.30
CA ALA A 163 5.48 18.66 -4.84
C ALA A 163 6.95 19.03 -5.05
N VAL A 164 7.30 19.55 -6.23
CA VAL A 164 8.65 20.04 -6.57
C VAL A 164 9.08 21.16 -5.62
N ARG A 165 8.22 22.16 -5.41
CA ARG A 165 8.51 23.26 -4.47
C ARG A 165 8.63 22.81 -3.03
N ALA A 166 7.77 21.88 -2.58
CA ALA A 166 7.82 21.33 -1.21
C ALA A 166 9.15 20.59 -0.95
N ALA A 167 9.73 19.99 -1.98
CA ALA A 167 11.05 19.34 -1.90
C ALA A 167 12.23 20.33 -1.95
N GLY A 168 11.98 21.63 -2.03
CA GLY A 168 13.02 22.64 -2.20
C GLY A 168 13.78 22.53 -3.53
N SER A 169 13.15 21.92 -4.54
CA SER A 169 13.76 21.69 -5.85
C SER A 169 13.39 22.80 -6.82
N GLU A 170 14.34 23.18 -7.68
CA GLU A 170 14.15 24.09 -8.83
C GLU A 170 13.94 23.30 -10.14
N ALA A 171 13.57 22.03 -10.06
CA ALA A 171 13.36 21.19 -11.23
C ALA A 171 12.29 21.78 -12.15
N ASP A 172 12.55 21.69 -13.44
CA ASP A 172 11.61 22.15 -14.48
C ASP A 172 10.40 21.21 -14.52
N VAL A 173 9.25 21.74 -14.13
CA VAL A 173 7.97 21.00 -14.12
C VAL A 173 7.62 20.52 -15.53
N ALA A 174 7.89 21.34 -16.57
CA ALA A 174 7.60 20.96 -17.95
C ALA A 174 8.46 19.75 -18.41
N ALA A 175 9.71 19.65 -17.95
CA ALA A 175 10.53 18.47 -18.21
C ALA A 175 9.99 17.21 -17.50
N ILE A 176 9.43 17.37 -16.29
CA ILE A 176 8.79 16.26 -15.57
C ILE A 176 7.52 15.80 -16.30
N GLU A 177 6.71 16.73 -16.80
CA GLU A 177 5.50 16.42 -17.58
C GLU A 177 5.80 15.70 -18.91
N GLN A 178 6.95 15.96 -19.55
CA GLN A 178 7.38 15.19 -20.71
C GLN A 178 7.60 13.71 -20.37
N HIS A 179 8.08 13.39 -19.17
CA HIS A 179 8.18 12.02 -18.72
C HIS A 179 6.79 11.36 -18.55
N PHE A 180 5.76 12.11 -18.14
CA PHE A 180 4.41 11.57 -18.02
C PHE A 180 3.82 11.16 -19.37
N ALA A 181 4.04 11.97 -20.41
CA ALA A 181 3.66 11.60 -21.77
C ALA A 181 4.37 10.32 -22.24
N ALA A 182 5.66 10.18 -21.96
CA ALA A 182 6.43 8.98 -22.26
C ALA A 182 5.93 7.75 -21.47
N ILE A 183 5.56 7.93 -20.17
CA ILE A 183 4.96 6.87 -19.37
C ILE A 183 3.60 6.44 -19.92
N ALA A 184 2.77 7.39 -20.36
CA ALA A 184 1.46 7.09 -20.94
C ALA A 184 1.58 6.31 -22.26
N GLU A 185 2.59 6.58 -23.07
CA GLU A 185 2.83 5.90 -24.34
C GLU A 185 3.47 4.52 -24.15
N SER A 186 4.56 4.44 -23.35
CA SER A 186 5.36 3.22 -23.19
C SER A 186 4.86 2.30 -22.07
N GLY A 187 4.15 2.86 -21.09
CA GLY A 187 3.71 2.16 -19.88
C GLY A 187 4.80 1.99 -18.82
N TYR A 188 5.97 2.61 -18.99
CA TYR A 188 7.06 2.55 -18.00
C TYR A 188 7.91 3.82 -17.99
N MET A 189 8.67 4.01 -16.94
CA MET A 189 9.71 5.05 -16.80
C MET A 189 11.07 4.41 -16.60
N GLN A 190 12.07 4.86 -17.37
CA GLN A 190 13.46 4.47 -17.18
C GLN A 190 14.29 5.68 -16.74
N GLN A 191 15.30 5.44 -15.89
CA GLN A 191 16.19 6.44 -15.36
C GLN A 191 17.61 5.89 -15.25
N HIS A 192 18.61 6.73 -15.51
CA HIS A 192 20.02 6.36 -15.47
C HIS A 192 20.82 7.37 -14.64
N GLY A 193 21.28 6.96 -13.44
CA GLY A 193 22.21 7.74 -12.61
C GLY A 193 21.68 9.07 -12.06
N GLU A 194 20.38 9.35 -12.16
CA GLU A 194 19.82 10.66 -11.78
C GLU A 194 19.66 10.81 -10.26
N VAL A 195 19.30 9.74 -9.56
CA VAL A 195 19.21 9.74 -8.08
C VAL A 195 20.57 9.44 -7.46
N GLU A 196 21.27 8.45 -8.01
CA GLU A 196 22.57 8.00 -7.52
C GLU A 196 23.43 7.56 -8.72
N SER A 197 24.64 8.12 -8.81
CA SER A 197 25.58 7.76 -9.89
C SER A 197 25.86 6.27 -9.88
N GLY A 198 25.77 5.63 -11.05
CA GLY A 198 25.99 4.19 -11.21
C GLY A 198 24.75 3.33 -10.89
N VAL A 199 23.62 3.92 -10.53
CA VAL A 199 22.34 3.20 -10.32
C VAL A 199 21.35 3.59 -11.41
N SER A 200 20.77 2.58 -12.06
CA SER A 200 19.65 2.72 -12.99
C SER A 200 18.37 2.15 -12.41
N ALA A 201 17.25 2.67 -12.87
CA ALA A 201 15.93 2.22 -12.43
C ALA A 201 14.95 2.12 -13.59
N LEU A 202 14.04 1.16 -13.49
CA LEU A 202 12.86 1.00 -14.34
C LEU A 202 11.63 0.93 -13.45
N ALA A 203 10.54 1.61 -13.81
CA ALA A 203 9.31 1.60 -13.02
C ALA A 203 8.07 1.54 -13.89
N VAL A 204 7.04 0.83 -13.41
CA VAL A 204 5.72 0.72 -14.04
C VAL A 204 4.62 1.12 -13.05
N PRO A 205 3.49 1.70 -13.52
CA PRO A 205 2.35 2.02 -12.68
C PRO A 205 1.58 0.77 -12.26
N VAL A 206 1.00 0.83 -11.06
CA VAL A 206 -0.03 -0.09 -10.56
C VAL A 206 -1.25 0.75 -10.20
N ARG A 207 -2.37 0.48 -10.86
CA ARG A 207 -3.59 1.25 -10.71
C ARG A 207 -4.51 0.64 -9.66
N GLY A 208 -5.06 1.48 -8.81
CA GLY A 208 -6.06 1.09 -7.84
C GLY A 208 -7.45 0.88 -8.43
N ALA A 209 -8.42 0.67 -7.55
CA ALA A 209 -9.82 0.45 -7.92
C ALA A 209 -10.45 1.66 -8.66
N SER A 210 -9.99 2.88 -8.37
CA SER A 210 -10.40 4.12 -9.04
C SER A 210 -9.88 4.25 -10.48
N GLY A 211 -8.88 3.45 -10.86
CA GLY A 211 -8.13 3.57 -12.11
C GLY A 211 -6.94 4.52 -12.03
N ALA A 212 -6.78 5.29 -10.95
CA ALA A 212 -5.62 6.14 -10.70
C ALA A 212 -4.40 5.30 -10.32
N VAL A 213 -3.19 5.83 -10.57
CA VAL A 213 -1.94 5.21 -10.11
C VAL A 213 -1.85 5.34 -8.59
N GLU A 214 -1.90 4.22 -7.88
CA GLU A 214 -1.79 4.15 -6.42
C GLU A 214 -0.41 3.66 -5.97
N TYR A 215 0.20 2.76 -6.77
CA TYR A 215 1.52 2.20 -6.47
C TYR A 215 2.41 2.22 -7.73
N ALA A 216 3.71 2.02 -7.52
CA ALA A 216 4.68 1.78 -8.58
C ALA A 216 5.51 0.55 -8.24
N ILE A 217 5.68 -0.38 -9.19
CA ILE A 217 6.70 -1.42 -9.12
C ILE A 217 7.96 -0.87 -9.78
N GLY A 218 9.09 -0.94 -9.09
CA GLY A 218 10.39 -0.49 -9.59
C GLY A 218 11.44 -1.58 -9.51
N VAL A 219 12.27 -1.69 -10.53
CA VAL A 219 13.51 -2.47 -10.54
C VAL A 219 14.68 -1.51 -10.49
N THR A 220 15.61 -1.71 -9.56
CA THR A 220 16.85 -0.92 -9.46
C THR A 220 18.06 -1.81 -9.60
N TYR A 221 19.04 -1.37 -10.40
CA TYR A 221 20.18 -2.15 -10.78
C TYR A 221 21.42 -1.29 -11.03
N PRO A 222 22.65 -1.84 -10.90
CA PRO A 222 23.86 -1.14 -11.31
C PRO A 222 23.81 -0.81 -12.81
N THR A 223 24.12 0.44 -13.15
CA THR A 223 24.11 0.90 -14.55
C THR A 223 24.95 0.01 -15.46
N GLY A 224 24.38 -0.39 -16.59
CA GLY A 224 25.00 -1.30 -17.57
C GLY A 224 24.82 -2.78 -17.30
N ARG A 225 24.18 -3.20 -16.18
CA ARG A 225 23.91 -4.61 -15.94
C ARG A 225 22.76 -5.14 -16.79
N ILE A 226 21.73 -4.35 -17.00
CA ILE A 226 20.65 -4.65 -17.94
C ILE A 226 20.97 -3.94 -19.27
N PRO A 227 21.18 -4.67 -20.36
CA PRO A 227 21.41 -4.08 -21.67
C PRO A 227 20.18 -3.33 -22.16
N ALA A 228 20.36 -2.30 -22.97
CA ALA A 228 19.27 -1.46 -23.46
C ALA A 228 18.20 -2.23 -24.26
N ASP A 229 18.61 -3.25 -24.98
CA ASP A 229 17.73 -4.14 -25.76
C ASP A 229 16.92 -5.13 -24.90
N ALA A 230 17.34 -5.39 -23.65
CA ALA A 230 16.59 -6.20 -22.69
C ALA A 230 15.55 -5.39 -21.87
N VAL A 231 15.65 -4.06 -21.88
CA VAL A 231 14.72 -3.19 -21.10
C VAL A 231 13.26 -3.37 -21.52
N PRO A 232 12.89 -3.44 -22.81
CA PRO A 232 11.49 -3.64 -23.19
C PRO A 232 10.91 -4.98 -22.68
N GLU A 233 11.66 -6.06 -22.71
CA GLU A 233 11.22 -7.37 -22.21
C GLU A 233 11.00 -7.33 -20.69
N LEU A 234 11.92 -6.74 -19.94
CA LEU A 234 11.77 -6.54 -18.50
C LEU A 234 10.55 -5.65 -18.18
N ALA A 235 10.35 -4.57 -18.94
CA ALA A 235 9.18 -3.72 -18.76
C ALA A 235 7.86 -4.48 -18.96
N GLU A 236 7.80 -5.39 -19.95
CA GLU A 236 6.62 -6.24 -20.16
C GLU A 236 6.40 -7.24 -19.02
N SER A 237 7.46 -7.82 -18.43
CA SER A 237 7.35 -8.66 -17.24
C SER A 237 6.82 -7.85 -16.06
N MET A 238 7.35 -6.65 -15.83
CA MET A 238 6.88 -5.76 -14.78
C MET A 238 5.41 -5.34 -14.97
N LYS A 239 4.98 -5.04 -16.20
CA LYS A 239 3.58 -4.71 -16.51
C LYS A 239 2.65 -5.89 -16.26
N ARG A 240 3.06 -7.13 -16.55
CA ARG A 240 2.28 -8.33 -16.20
C ARG A 240 2.10 -8.47 -14.69
N ALA A 241 3.17 -8.28 -13.91
CA ALA A 241 3.09 -8.30 -12.45
C ALA A 241 2.19 -7.17 -11.92
N ALA A 242 2.28 -5.96 -12.48
CA ALA A 242 1.42 -4.84 -12.13
C ALA A 242 -0.07 -5.17 -12.39
N ALA A 243 -0.40 -5.69 -13.57
CA ALA A 243 -1.77 -6.08 -13.92
C ALA A 243 -2.33 -7.20 -13.01
N GLN A 244 -1.50 -8.14 -12.59
CA GLN A 244 -1.90 -9.16 -11.61
C GLN A 244 -2.21 -8.53 -10.26
N LEU A 245 -1.34 -7.64 -9.75
CA LEU A 245 -1.55 -6.93 -8.50
C LEU A 245 -2.82 -6.07 -8.55
N GLU A 246 -3.06 -5.34 -9.62
CA GLU A 246 -4.29 -4.57 -9.84
C GLU A 246 -5.56 -5.42 -9.75
N ASN A 247 -5.54 -6.63 -10.34
CA ASN A 247 -6.67 -7.55 -10.29
C ASN A 247 -6.94 -8.04 -8.86
N GLU A 248 -5.89 -8.29 -8.07
CA GLU A 248 -6.03 -8.70 -6.66
C GLU A 248 -6.47 -7.54 -5.76
N LEU A 249 -6.05 -6.31 -6.04
CA LEU A 249 -6.47 -5.12 -5.29
C LEU A 249 -7.96 -4.78 -5.47
N ARG A 250 -8.54 -5.15 -6.63
CA ARG A 250 -9.97 -4.94 -6.94
C ARG A 250 -10.91 -5.97 -6.32
N ARG A 251 -10.39 -7.09 -5.82
CA ARG A 251 -11.14 -8.16 -5.14
C ARG A 251 -11.33 -7.84 -3.65
#